data_356bea5926d60bb2862c11f3352375aa
#
_entry.id   356bea5926d60bb2862c11f3352375aa
#
_cell.length_a   1.000
_cell.length_b   1.000
_cell.length_c   1.000
_cell.angle_alpha   90.00
_cell.angle_beta   90.00
_cell.angle_gamma   90.00
#
_symmetry.space_group_name_H-M   'P 1'
#
loop_
_entity.id
_entity.type
_entity.pdbx_description
1 polymer ?
#
loop_
_entity_poly.entity_id
_entity_poly.type
_entity_poly.pdbx_seq_one_letter_code
_entity_poly.pdbx_strand_id
1 'polypeptide(L)'
;MWNRLAALPPYFGGKRKLLRQIFKHLPPPVEAPVFVDAFLGGGSVSLFAKARGYRVLCNDVALRSFVVGKALIENDHVTLGQGDVTRLFQENGNRSDFIERHYSPDVVTTRHARFLDTAFANARAAVGTKKWLLLLLLVKFILRMRPMGNFGAKTIIHQVEAGEWEAMNPHYVRDMLTRNVCGHPKRVAEVLREQINAGVFSNGQENRAYQQDVFEFLRGVEGDILYLDPPYAGTSAYETSLKALDSILEGLRVEPKPSVFSRGKATESLERLFEASQRFPVWVLSYGNREVQLETLVRLVEKFMPVVVAESYRYTHLTGLSSAEHRERNRELLIVAKGKKR
;
A
#
# COMPACT_ATOMS: atom_id res chain seq x y z
N MET A 1 18.72 -3.32 1.56
CA MET A 1 17.38 -3.34 0.93
C MET A 1 16.27 -3.67 1.92
N TRP A 2 16.32 -4.80 2.62
CA TRP A 2 15.24 -5.25 3.51
C TRP A 2 14.89 -4.25 4.63
N ASN A 3 15.88 -3.56 5.20
CA ASN A 3 15.64 -2.50 6.21
C ASN A 3 14.81 -1.33 5.64
N ARG A 4 14.95 -1.01 4.36
CA ARG A 4 14.18 0.05 3.70
C ARG A 4 12.70 -0.32 3.55
N LEU A 5 12.38 -1.61 3.35
CA LEU A 5 11.00 -2.08 3.27
C LEU A 5 10.24 -1.94 4.60
N ALA A 6 10.94 -1.81 5.74
CA ALA A 6 10.31 -1.52 7.02
C ALA A 6 9.64 -0.13 7.07
N ALA A 7 10.05 0.79 6.20
CA ALA A 7 9.43 2.10 6.05
C ALA A 7 7.99 2.03 5.54
N LEU A 8 7.69 1.02 4.70
CA LEU A 8 6.37 0.85 4.11
C LEU A 8 5.33 0.42 5.15
N PRO A 9 4.07 0.84 4.98
CA PRO A 9 2.98 0.32 5.79
C PRO A 9 2.73 -1.17 5.48
N PRO A 10 2.15 -1.94 6.41
CA PRO A 10 1.58 -3.23 6.09
C PRO A 10 0.45 -3.03 5.08
N TYR A 11 0.42 -3.85 4.03
CA TYR A 11 -0.57 -3.75 2.95
C TYR A 11 -1.08 -5.13 2.55
N PHE A 12 -2.39 -5.27 2.38
CA PHE A 12 -3.00 -6.49 1.87
C PHE A 12 -2.58 -6.68 0.41
N GLY A 13 -2.20 -7.90 0.04
CA GLY A 13 -1.72 -8.17 -1.32
C GLY A 13 -0.29 -7.68 -1.62
N GLY A 14 0.41 -7.10 -0.62
CA GLY A 14 1.76 -6.56 -0.84
C GLY A 14 2.77 -7.61 -1.33
N LYS A 15 3.53 -7.29 -2.36
CA LYS A 15 4.41 -8.20 -3.11
C LYS A 15 5.83 -8.37 -2.53
N ARG A 16 6.05 -8.01 -1.25
CA ARG A 16 7.42 -8.07 -0.63
C ARG A 16 8.12 -9.41 -0.81
N LYS A 17 7.37 -10.52 -0.72
CA LYS A 17 7.91 -11.88 -0.84
C LYS A 17 8.21 -12.28 -2.30
N LEU A 18 7.66 -11.57 -3.27
CA LEU A 18 7.77 -11.88 -4.70
C LEU A 18 8.69 -10.91 -5.46
N LEU A 19 9.33 -9.95 -4.77
CA LEU A 19 10.17 -8.95 -5.43
C LEU A 19 11.28 -9.56 -6.28
N ARG A 20 11.94 -10.63 -5.78
CA ARG A 20 12.98 -11.32 -6.56
C ARG A 20 12.44 -11.94 -7.84
N GLN A 21 11.26 -12.56 -7.77
CA GLN A 21 10.60 -13.19 -8.90
C GLN A 21 10.15 -12.15 -9.92
N ILE A 22 9.51 -11.06 -9.47
CA ILE A 22 9.06 -9.95 -10.33
C ILE A 22 10.23 -9.37 -11.12
N PHE A 23 11.37 -9.12 -10.46
CA PHE A 23 12.53 -8.47 -11.09
C PHE A 23 13.52 -9.43 -11.78
N LYS A 24 13.33 -10.74 -11.68
CA LYS A 24 14.21 -11.76 -12.29
C LYS A 24 14.28 -11.67 -13.81
N HIS A 25 13.16 -11.34 -14.44
CA HIS A 25 13.00 -11.36 -15.88
C HIS A 25 13.01 -9.98 -16.54
N LEU A 26 13.29 -8.92 -15.75
CA LEU A 26 13.29 -7.56 -16.22
C LEU A 26 14.67 -7.14 -16.74
N PRO A 27 14.71 -6.35 -17.81
CA PRO A 27 15.96 -5.73 -18.25
C PRO A 27 16.50 -4.80 -17.16
N PRO A 28 17.83 -4.67 -17.03
CA PRO A 28 18.42 -3.76 -16.04
C PRO A 28 18.15 -2.29 -16.38
N PRO A 29 18.30 -1.35 -15.41
CA PRO A 29 18.03 0.08 -15.63
C PRO A 29 18.87 0.72 -16.75
N VAL A 30 20.02 0.17 -17.09
CA VAL A 30 20.86 0.64 -18.20
C VAL A 30 20.21 0.38 -19.56
N GLU A 31 19.37 -0.64 -19.69
CA GLU A 31 18.68 -1.01 -20.92
C GLU A 31 17.23 -0.49 -20.97
N ALA A 32 16.60 -0.35 -19.81
CA ALA A 32 15.21 0.04 -19.63
C ALA A 32 15.08 0.92 -18.38
N PRO A 33 15.44 2.20 -18.46
CA PRO A 33 15.62 3.06 -17.29
C PRO A 33 14.31 3.41 -16.55
N VAL A 34 13.16 3.42 -17.24
CA VAL A 34 11.90 3.92 -16.67
C VAL A 34 10.96 2.77 -16.32
N PHE A 35 10.69 2.64 -15.02
CA PHE A 35 9.76 1.69 -14.44
C PHE A 35 8.45 2.38 -14.06
N VAL A 36 7.35 1.96 -14.63
CA VAL A 36 6.00 2.49 -14.39
C VAL A 36 5.21 1.50 -13.55
N ASP A 37 4.75 1.90 -12.37
CA ASP A 37 3.90 1.12 -11.46
C ASP A 37 2.48 1.70 -11.50
N ALA A 38 1.59 1.04 -12.19
CA ALA A 38 0.23 1.54 -12.41
C ALA A 38 -0.69 1.42 -11.17
N PHE A 39 -0.32 0.56 -10.20
CA PHE A 39 -1.09 0.25 -9.00
C PHE A 39 -0.17 0.15 -7.78
N LEU A 40 0.28 1.29 -7.27
CA LEU A 40 1.32 1.39 -6.24
C LEU A 40 1.02 0.57 -4.98
N GLY A 41 -0.23 0.58 -4.52
CA GLY A 41 -0.65 -0.09 -3.30
C GLY A 41 0.23 0.28 -2.09
N GLY A 42 0.86 -0.73 -1.48
CA GLY A 42 1.79 -0.53 -0.36
C GLY A 42 3.20 -0.08 -0.75
N GLY A 43 3.50 0.13 -2.03
CA GLY A 43 4.75 0.68 -2.55
C GLY A 43 5.95 -0.27 -2.58
N SER A 44 5.75 -1.57 -2.34
CA SER A 44 6.90 -2.51 -2.22
C SER A 44 7.64 -2.72 -3.53
N VAL A 45 6.94 -2.79 -4.66
CA VAL A 45 7.52 -2.98 -5.99
C VAL A 45 8.24 -1.71 -6.43
N SER A 46 7.57 -0.55 -6.33
CA SER A 46 8.16 0.76 -6.64
C SER A 46 9.41 1.08 -5.81
N LEU A 47 9.37 0.82 -4.48
CA LEU A 47 10.54 1.07 -3.62
C LEU A 47 11.71 0.14 -3.98
N PHE A 48 11.42 -1.10 -4.38
CA PHE A 48 12.43 -2.03 -4.86
C PHE A 48 13.00 -1.61 -6.21
N ALA A 49 12.15 -1.15 -7.15
CA ALA A 49 12.57 -0.60 -8.45
C ALA A 49 13.50 0.61 -8.26
N LYS A 50 13.10 1.56 -7.39
CA LYS A 50 13.95 2.71 -7.01
C LYS A 50 15.32 2.25 -6.49
N ALA A 51 15.35 1.25 -5.60
CA ALA A 51 16.60 0.72 -5.05
C ALA A 51 17.44 -0.07 -6.08
N ARG A 52 16.84 -0.51 -7.17
CA ARG A 52 17.54 -1.13 -8.30
C ARG A 52 18.11 -0.11 -9.28
N GLY A 53 17.82 1.18 -9.10
CA GLY A 53 18.33 2.27 -9.94
C GLY A 53 17.38 2.72 -11.05
N TYR A 54 16.18 2.18 -11.14
CA TYR A 54 15.18 2.65 -12.11
C TYR A 54 14.67 4.05 -11.75
N ARG A 55 14.36 4.86 -12.76
CA ARG A 55 13.46 5.99 -12.62
C ARG A 55 12.05 5.43 -12.46
N VAL A 56 11.39 5.75 -11.34
CA VAL A 56 10.08 5.19 -10.99
C VAL A 56 8.99 6.23 -11.17
N LEU A 57 7.99 5.89 -11.98
CA LEU A 57 6.72 6.62 -12.08
C LEU A 57 5.64 5.72 -11.49
N CYS A 58 5.04 6.11 -10.37
CA CYS A 58 4.05 5.27 -9.69
C CYS A 58 2.72 5.98 -9.52
N ASN A 59 1.63 5.23 -9.59
CA ASN A 59 0.28 5.76 -9.50
C ASN A 59 -0.60 4.92 -8.56
N ASP A 60 -1.52 5.57 -7.89
CA ASP A 60 -2.66 4.94 -7.25
C ASP A 60 -3.80 5.94 -7.09
N VAL A 61 -5.03 5.49 -7.19
CA VAL A 61 -6.21 6.34 -6.96
C VAL A 61 -6.40 6.65 -5.47
N ALA A 62 -5.96 5.74 -4.59
CA ALA A 62 -6.14 5.86 -3.16
C ALA A 62 -5.11 6.82 -2.52
N LEU A 63 -5.60 7.81 -1.77
CA LEU A 63 -4.74 8.78 -1.08
C LEU A 63 -3.71 8.08 -0.17
N ARG A 64 -4.08 6.99 0.54
CA ARG A 64 -3.16 6.22 1.40
C ARG A 64 -1.94 5.68 0.65
N SER A 65 -2.10 5.24 -0.60
CA SER A 65 -1.02 4.76 -1.46
C SER A 65 -0.23 5.93 -2.05
N PHE A 66 -0.91 6.98 -2.49
CA PHE A 66 -0.26 8.21 -2.97
C PHE A 66 0.66 8.83 -1.90
N VAL A 67 0.24 8.83 -0.62
CA VAL A 67 1.08 9.25 0.52
C VAL A 67 2.38 8.44 0.57
N VAL A 68 2.33 7.12 0.34
CA VAL A 68 3.55 6.27 0.26
C VAL A 68 4.43 6.70 -0.91
N GLY A 69 3.83 6.93 -2.08
CA GLY A 69 4.53 7.39 -3.27
C GLY A 69 5.27 8.70 -3.06
N LYS A 70 4.59 9.72 -2.51
CA LYS A 70 5.18 11.04 -2.20
C LYS A 70 6.24 10.97 -1.12
N ALA A 71 6.01 10.17 -0.07
CA ALA A 71 6.90 10.10 1.09
C ALA A 71 8.20 9.32 0.81
N LEU A 72 8.16 8.25 0.01
CA LEU A 72 9.28 7.31 -0.13
C LEU A 72 9.77 7.12 -1.57
N ILE A 73 8.90 7.22 -2.58
CA ILE A 73 9.32 7.02 -3.97
C ILE A 73 9.85 8.32 -4.55
N GLU A 74 9.06 9.40 -4.48
CA GLU A 74 9.44 10.71 -4.99
C GLU A 74 10.49 11.41 -4.11
N ASN A 75 10.47 11.14 -2.81
CA ASN A 75 11.39 11.75 -1.84
C ASN A 75 12.78 11.11 -1.89
N ASP A 76 13.82 11.92 -2.07
CA ASP A 76 15.20 11.47 -2.17
C ASP A 76 16.04 11.69 -0.89
N HIS A 77 15.71 12.71 -0.07
CA HIS A 77 16.60 13.11 1.02
C HIS A 77 15.92 13.71 2.24
N VAL A 78 14.65 14.11 2.14
CA VAL A 78 13.97 14.74 3.28
C VAL A 78 13.59 13.66 4.31
N THR A 79 13.99 13.86 5.57
CA THR A 79 13.68 12.98 6.69
C THR A 79 12.97 13.72 7.81
N LEU A 80 12.35 12.98 8.74
CA LEU A 80 11.72 13.51 9.94
C LEU A 80 12.72 13.59 11.09
N GLY A 81 12.86 14.79 11.68
CA GLY A 81 13.55 14.99 12.95
C GLY A 81 12.65 14.75 14.17
N GLN A 82 13.24 14.77 15.38
CA GLN A 82 12.47 14.70 16.62
C GLN A 82 11.49 15.87 16.77
N GLY A 83 11.87 17.07 16.33
CA GLY A 83 11.00 18.24 16.33
C GLY A 83 9.74 18.05 15.48
N ASP A 84 9.83 17.34 14.35
CA ASP A 84 8.67 17.04 13.51
C ASP A 84 7.69 16.10 14.24
N VAL A 85 8.19 15.09 14.95
CA VAL A 85 7.35 14.20 15.78
C VAL A 85 6.76 14.97 16.96
N THR A 86 7.56 15.80 17.66
CA THR A 86 7.06 16.62 18.79
C THR A 86 5.92 17.52 18.36
N ARG A 87 6.01 18.09 17.16
CA ARG A 87 4.95 18.95 16.59
C ARG A 87 3.62 18.23 16.45
N LEU A 88 3.60 16.92 16.20
CA LEU A 88 2.34 16.16 16.13
C LEU A 88 1.53 16.20 17.43
N PHE A 89 2.16 16.51 18.56
CA PHE A 89 1.53 16.56 19.89
C PHE A 89 1.21 17.97 20.37
N GLN A 90 1.57 18.99 19.60
CA GLN A 90 1.29 20.38 19.96
C GLN A 90 -0.19 20.68 19.75
N GLU A 91 -0.76 21.51 20.61
CA GLU A 91 -2.12 22.01 20.42
C GLU A 91 -2.25 22.72 19.09
N ASN A 92 -3.40 22.53 18.45
CA ASN A 92 -3.71 23.12 17.14
C ASN A 92 -5.17 23.58 17.13
N GLY A 93 -5.38 24.87 16.94
CA GLY A 93 -6.72 25.46 16.90
C GLY A 93 -7.60 24.94 15.76
N ASN A 94 -7.02 24.32 14.72
CA ASN A 94 -7.73 23.68 13.62
C ASN A 94 -7.98 22.18 13.86
N ARG A 95 -7.76 21.68 15.08
CA ARG A 95 -8.07 20.30 15.44
C ARG A 95 -9.57 20.07 15.26
N SER A 96 -9.92 18.98 14.53
CA SER A 96 -11.27 18.41 14.56
C SER A 96 -11.35 17.33 15.64
N ASP A 97 -12.56 16.93 15.99
CA ASP A 97 -12.86 15.76 16.83
C ASP A 97 -13.42 14.59 15.97
N PHE A 98 -13.10 14.61 14.68
CA PHE A 98 -13.67 13.68 13.70
C PHE A 98 -13.35 12.22 14.02
N ILE A 99 -12.10 11.92 14.40
CA ILE A 99 -11.67 10.55 14.70
C ILE A 99 -12.27 10.11 16.05
N GLU A 100 -12.21 10.97 17.06
CA GLU A 100 -12.80 10.67 18.37
C GLU A 100 -14.30 10.37 18.26
N ARG A 101 -15.03 11.18 17.50
CA ARG A 101 -16.49 11.08 17.38
C ARG A 101 -16.96 9.90 16.53
N HIS A 102 -16.19 9.53 15.48
CA HIS A 102 -16.67 8.55 14.50
C HIS A 102 -15.96 7.19 14.54
N TYR A 103 -14.79 7.10 15.18
CA TYR A 103 -13.93 5.91 15.14
C TYR A 103 -13.48 5.42 16.53
N SER A 104 -13.80 6.16 17.60
CA SER A 104 -13.55 5.74 18.97
C SER A 104 -14.83 5.24 19.61
N PRO A 105 -14.80 4.14 20.39
CA PRO A 105 -13.69 3.18 20.54
C PRO A 105 -13.73 2.02 19.53
N ASP A 106 -14.45 2.14 18.43
CA ASP A 106 -14.66 1.06 17.46
C ASP A 106 -13.40 0.67 16.66
N VAL A 107 -12.56 1.65 16.32
CA VAL A 107 -11.39 1.48 15.45
C VAL A 107 -10.08 1.74 16.18
N VAL A 108 -10.08 2.74 17.04
CA VAL A 108 -8.94 3.13 17.89
C VAL A 108 -9.47 3.51 19.28
N THR A 109 -8.63 3.40 20.31
CA THR A 109 -9.00 3.85 21.66
C THR A 109 -9.24 5.35 21.69
N THR A 110 -10.04 5.83 22.65
CA THR A 110 -10.34 7.26 22.82
C THR A 110 -9.06 8.09 22.97
N ARG A 111 -8.10 7.59 23.71
CA ARG A 111 -6.78 8.23 23.87
C ARG A 111 -6.07 8.40 22.53
N HIS A 112 -6.06 7.35 21.71
CA HIS A 112 -5.41 7.40 20.40
C HIS A 112 -6.19 8.28 19.41
N ALA A 113 -7.53 8.27 19.46
CA ALA A 113 -8.37 9.13 18.64
C ALA A 113 -8.07 10.61 18.87
N ARG A 114 -8.02 11.05 20.13
CA ARG A 114 -7.67 12.43 20.51
C ARG A 114 -6.28 12.84 20.02
N PHE A 115 -5.32 11.95 20.18
CA PHE A 115 -3.97 12.18 19.63
C PHE A 115 -4.02 12.32 18.10
N LEU A 116 -4.71 11.41 17.41
CA LEU A 116 -4.77 11.41 15.94
C LEU A 116 -5.47 12.65 15.40
N ASP A 117 -6.55 13.13 16.02
CA ASP A 117 -7.23 14.36 15.63
C ASP A 117 -6.27 15.58 15.66
N THR A 118 -5.48 15.69 16.71
CA THR A 118 -4.43 16.72 16.82
C THR A 118 -3.31 16.52 15.82
N ALA A 119 -2.82 15.29 15.70
CA ALA A 119 -1.69 14.95 14.86
C ALA A 119 -1.98 15.12 13.36
N PHE A 120 -3.20 14.78 12.91
CA PHE A 120 -3.60 15.02 11.52
C PHE A 120 -3.73 16.51 11.21
N ALA A 121 -4.24 17.33 12.13
CA ALA A 121 -4.27 18.79 11.95
C ALA A 121 -2.84 19.32 11.76
N ASN A 122 -1.89 18.91 12.60
CA ASN A 122 -0.49 19.32 12.51
C ASN A 122 0.21 18.79 11.26
N ALA A 123 -0.04 17.54 10.88
CA ALA A 123 0.54 16.94 9.68
C ALA A 123 0.04 17.62 8.39
N ARG A 124 -1.25 17.97 8.32
CA ARG A 124 -1.82 18.69 7.17
C ARG A 124 -1.30 20.14 7.06
N ALA A 125 -0.99 20.78 8.19
CA ALA A 125 -0.38 22.11 8.23
C ALA A 125 1.11 22.12 7.83
N ALA A 126 1.78 20.96 7.82
CA ALA A 126 3.15 20.85 7.35
C ALA A 126 3.23 21.07 5.83
N VAL A 127 4.39 21.58 5.36
CA VAL A 127 4.61 21.89 3.94
C VAL A 127 5.60 20.94 3.28
N GLY A 128 5.51 20.83 1.97
CA GLY A 128 6.44 20.07 1.15
C GLY A 128 6.45 18.56 1.51
N THR A 129 7.61 17.95 1.36
CA THR A 129 7.80 16.50 1.57
C THR A 129 7.55 16.06 3.01
N LYS A 130 7.78 16.94 3.99
CA LYS A 130 7.52 16.63 5.41
C LYS A 130 6.05 16.33 5.70
N LYS A 131 5.13 17.02 5.02
CA LYS A 131 3.69 16.70 5.09
C LYS A 131 3.43 15.22 4.77
N TRP A 132 3.97 14.73 3.68
CA TRP A 132 3.75 13.34 3.23
C TRP A 132 4.40 12.31 4.17
N LEU A 133 5.58 12.60 4.70
CA LEU A 133 6.24 11.76 5.69
C LEU A 133 5.45 11.68 6.99
N LEU A 134 4.90 12.80 7.48
CA LEU A 134 4.06 12.84 8.68
C LEU A 134 2.74 12.09 8.45
N LEU A 135 2.09 12.27 7.30
CA LEU A 135 0.90 11.50 6.94
C LEU A 135 1.19 9.99 6.85
N LEU A 136 2.34 9.60 6.25
CA LEU A 136 2.77 8.21 6.24
C LEU A 136 2.99 7.65 7.66
N LEU A 137 3.57 8.46 8.55
CA LEU A 137 3.74 8.09 9.96
C LEU A 137 2.39 7.81 10.61
N LEU A 138 1.39 8.67 10.40
CA LEU A 138 0.05 8.49 10.95
C LEU A 138 -0.69 7.30 10.34
N VAL A 139 -0.57 7.06 9.03
CA VAL A 139 -1.07 5.85 8.38
C VAL A 139 -0.47 4.59 9.02
N LYS A 140 0.85 4.56 9.18
CA LYS A 140 1.53 3.42 9.84
C LYS A 140 1.13 3.30 11.31
N PHE A 141 0.93 4.42 12.00
CA PHE A 141 0.48 4.44 13.39
C PHE A 141 -0.90 3.76 13.52
N ILE A 142 -1.89 4.17 12.71
CA ILE A 142 -3.23 3.57 12.71
C ILE A 142 -3.15 2.08 12.37
N LEU A 143 -2.42 1.71 11.34
CA LEU A 143 -2.26 0.32 10.93
C LEU A 143 -1.57 -0.55 12.00
N ARG A 144 -0.71 0.03 12.82
CA ARG A 144 -0.07 -0.65 13.96
C ARG A 144 -1.03 -0.85 15.12
N MET A 145 -1.93 0.11 15.37
CA MET A 145 -2.88 0.04 16.49
C MET A 145 -3.98 -0.99 16.29
N ARG A 146 -4.13 -1.56 15.09
CA ARG A 146 -5.19 -2.52 14.82
C ARG A 146 -4.79 -3.94 15.21
N PRO A 147 -5.66 -4.65 15.95
CA PRO A 147 -5.47 -6.06 16.19
C PRO A 147 -5.46 -6.83 14.85
N MET A 148 -4.45 -7.64 14.61
CA MET A 148 -4.31 -8.51 13.44
C MET A 148 -4.52 -7.82 12.07
N GLY A 149 -4.37 -6.50 12.01
CA GLY A 149 -4.55 -5.75 10.76
C GLY A 149 -6.01 -5.57 10.31
N ASN A 150 -6.99 -5.88 11.15
CA ASN A 150 -8.41 -5.83 10.78
C ASN A 150 -9.16 -4.66 11.44
N PHE A 151 -9.82 -3.81 10.65
CA PHE A 151 -10.71 -2.75 11.15
C PHE A 151 -12.07 -3.25 11.68
N GLY A 152 -12.38 -4.52 11.49
CA GLY A 152 -13.62 -5.15 11.97
C GLY A 152 -13.57 -5.66 13.41
N ALA A 153 -12.42 -5.60 14.07
CA ALA A 153 -12.24 -6.17 15.42
C ALA A 153 -12.64 -5.18 16.54
N LYS A 154 -13.87 -4.63 16.47
CA LYS A 154 -14.41 -3.65 17.43
C LYS A 154 -14.30 -4.15 18.88
N THR A 155 -14.77 -5.36 19.14
CA THR A 155 -14.77 -5.97 20.49
C THR A 155 -13.40 -5.90 21.16
N ILE A 156 -12.32 -6.13 20.41
CA ILE A 156 -10.97 -6.11 20.96
C ILE A 156 -10.57 -4.69 21.37
N ILE A 157 -10.92 -3.67 20.59
CA ILE A 157 -10.62 -2.28 20.96
C ILE A 157 -11.43 -1.85 22.17
N HIS A 158 -12.71 -2.25 22.27
CA HIS A 158 -13.55 -2.00 23.46
C HIS A 158 -12.94 -2.67 24.72
N GLN A 159 -12.50 -3.91 24.63
CA GLN A 159 -11.83 -4.59 25.74
C GLN A 159 -10.53 -3.88 26.16
N VAL A 160 -9.72 -3.40 25.18
CA VAL A 160 -8.52 -2.58 25.45
C VAL A 160 -8.88 -1.27 26.15
N GLU A 161 -9.93 -0.60 25.70
CA GLU A 161 -10.42 0.66 26.31
C GLU A 161 -10.90 0.46 27.74
N ALA A 162 -11.60 -0.65 28.00
CA ALA A 162 -12.09 -1.04 29.32
C ALA A 162 -11.01 -1.62 30.24
N GLY A 163 -9.83 -1.95 29.73
CA GLY A 163 -8.76 -2.62 30.49
C GLY A 163 -9.03 -4.10 30.78
N GLU A 164 -9.92 -4.72 30.03
CA GLU A 164 -10.37 -6.13 30.20
C GLU A 164 -9.40 -7.14 29.59
N TRP A 165 -8.12 -7.06 29.92
CA TRP A 165 -7.06 -7.88 29.31
C TRP A 165 -7.22 -9.38 29.56
N GLU A 166 -7.74 -9.77 30.72
CA GLU A 166 -7.95 -11.16 31.10
C GLU A 166 -9.08 -11.84 30.29
N ALA A 167 -10.04 -11.05 29.83
CA ALA A 167 -11.13 -11.54 28.97
C ALA A 167 -10.72 -11.75 27.52
N MET A 168 -9.52 -11.29 27.12
CA MET A 168 -9.04 -11.36 25.75
C MET A 168 -8.33 -12.67 25.47
N ASN A 169 -8.43 -13.14 24.20
CA ASN A 169 -7.63 -14.26 23.73
C ASN A 169 -6.13 -13.97 23.90
N PRO A 170 -5.36 -14.85 24.58
CA PRO A 170 -3.92 -14.64 24.82
C PRO A 170 -3.09 -14.39 23.57
N HIS A 171 -3.51 -14.93 22.42
CA HIS A 171 -2.85 -14.69 21.14
C HIS A 171 -2.98 -13.22 20.70
N TYR A 172 -4.15 -12.62 20.88
CA TYR A 172 -4.37 -11.20 20.60
C TYR A 172 -3.60 -10.29 21.54
N VAL A 173 -3.58 -10.62 22.84
CA VAL A 173 -2.80 -9.89 23.84
C VAL A 173 -1.33 -9.87 23.45
N ARG A 174 -0.77 -11.03 23.10
CA ARG A 174 0.63 -11.14 22.67
C ARG A 174 0.91 -10.30 21.41
N ASP A 175 0.03 -10.36 20.41
CA ASP A 175 0.18 -9.57 19.18
C ASP A 175 0.15 -8.06 19.47
N MET A 176 -0.76 -7.59 20.32
CA MET A 176 -0.85 -6.18 20.70
C MET A 176 0.36 -5.71 21.50
N LEU A 177 0.84 -6.52 22.46
CA LEU A 177 2.04 -6.21 23.23
C LEU A 177 3.29 -6.15 22.33
N THR A 178 3.44 -7.13 21.43
CA THR A 178 4.55 -7.16 20.47
C THR A 178 4.57 -5.92 19.58
N ARG A 179 3.40 -5.45 19.16
CA ARG A 179 3.28 -4.23 18.33
C ARG A 179 3.24 -2.95 19.14
N ASN A 180 3.25 -3.03 20.47
CA ASN A 180 3.13 -1.90 21.38
C ASN A 180 1.84 -1.06 21.14
N VAL A 181 0.73 -1.74 20.88
CA VAL A 181 -0.57 -1.10 20.56
C VAL A 181 -1.04 -0.19 21.70
N CYS A 182 -0.74 -0.56 22.96
CA CYS A 182 -1.11 0.20 24.15
C CYS A 182 -0.01 1.16 24.61
N GLY A 183 1.07 1.27 23.84
CA GLY A 183 2.18 2.15 24.16
C GLY A 183 1.81 3.63 24.07
N HIS A 184 2.62 4.45 24.75
CA HIS A 184 2.46 5.89 24.68
C HIS A 184 2.62 6.37 23.22
N PRO A 185 1.68 7.16 22.64
CA PRO A 185 1.71 7.57 21.23
C PRO A 185 3.05 8.15 20.77
N LYS A 186 3.69 8.97 21.61
CA LYS A 186 5.00 9.58 21.29
C LYS A 186 6.09 8.54 21.08
N ARG A 187 6.17 7.51 21.94
CA ARG A 187 7.17 6.43 21.79
C ARG A 187 6.93 5.63 20.49
N VAL A 188 5.68 5.36 20.17
CA VAL A 188 5.33 4.66 18.93
C VAL A 188 5.70 5.52 17.72
N ALA A 189 5.39 6.82 17.75
CA ALA A 189 5.72 7.75 16.68
C ALA A 189 7.24 7.85 16.43
N GLU A 190 8.07 7.86 17.48
CA GLU A 190 9.53 7.86 17.34
C GLU A 190 10.06 6.59 16.66
N VAL A 191 9.57 5.43 17.05
CA VAL A 191 9.94 4.15 16.38
C VAL A 191 9.53 4.17 14.91
N LEU A 192 8.35 4.71 14.59
CA LEU A 192 7.87 4.80 13.21
C LEU A 192 8.68 5.82 12.39
N ARG A 193 9.10 6.94 13.00
CA ARG A 193 9.99 7.94 12.40
C ARG A 193 11.29 7.28 11.91
N GLU A 194 11.94 6.51 12.77
CA GLU A 194 13.18 5.81 12.41
C GLU A 194 12.98 4.84 11.27
N GLN A 195 11.90 4.05 11.32
CA GLN A 195 11.56 3.13 10.23
C GLN A 195 11.33 3.85 8.90
N ILE A 196 10.59 4.97 8.91
CA ILE A 196 10.28 5.75 7.71
C ILE A 196 11.56 6.37 7.14
N ASN A 197 12.39 6.99 7.99
CA ASN A 197 13.64 7.60 7.58
C ASN A 197 14.60 6.58 6.93
N ALA A 198 14.62 5.34 7.40
CA ALA A 198 15.41 4.27 6.78
C ALA A 198 14.98 3.92 5.35
N GLY A 199 13.76 4.30 4.95
CA GLY A 199 13.23 4.11 3.60
C GLY A 199 13.54 5.27 2.64
N VAL A 200 14.01 6.40 3.15
CA VAL A 200 14.35 7.58 2.34
C VAL A 200 15.76 7.45 1.78
N PHE A 201 15.89 7.55 0.48
CA PHE A 201 17.20 7.57 -0.19
C PHE A 201 17.07 8.11 -1.62
N SER A 202 18.14 8.68 -2.13
CA SER A 202 18.26 9.01 -3.55
C SER A 202 18.81 7.83 -4.34
N ASN A 203 18.31 7.66 -5.56
CA ASN A 203 18.91 6.79 -6.58
C ASN A 203 19.41 7.58 -7.78
N GLY A 204 19.48 8.91 -7.66
CA GLY A 204 19.93 9.80 -8.72
C GLY A 204 18.92 10.00 -9.86
N GLN A 205 17.68 9.53 -9.71
CA GLN A 205 16.63 9.61 -10.73
C GLN A 205 15.48 10.52 -10.28
N GLU A 206 14.80 11.14 -11.23
CA GLU A 206 13.58 11.92 -10.98
C GLU A 206 12.37 10.99 -10.85
N ASN A 207 12.18 10.42 -9.66
CA ASN A 207 11.02 9.60 -9.38
C ASN A 207 9.78 10.46 -9.16
N ARG A 208 8.59 9.99 -9.57
CA ARG A 208 7.34 10.73 -9.39
C ARG A 208 6.19 9.83 -8.97
N ALA A 209 5.31 10.38 -8.13
CA ALA A 209 4.07 9.74 -7.69
C ALA A 209 2.86 10.53 -8.18
N TYR A 210 1.85 9.80 -8.66
CA TYR A 210 0.60 10.33 -9.18
C TYR A 210 -0.58 9.80 -8.39
N GLN A 211 -1.67 10.59 -8.35
CA GLN A 211 -2.96 10.17 -7.78
C GLN A 211 -4.03 10.36 -8.84
N GLN A 212 -4.19 9.38 -9.71
CA GLN A 212 -5.07 9.44 -10.87
C GLN A 212 -5.80 8.12 -11.09
N ASP A 213 -6.89 8.15 -11.84
CA ASP A 213 -7.42 6.93 -12.46
C ASP A 213 -6.36 6.27 -13.34
N VAL A 214 -6.30 4.94 -13.34
CA VAL A 214 -5.24 4.21 -14.04
C VAL A 214 -5.23 4.48 -15.55
N PHE A 215 -6.38 4.65 -16.17
CA PHE A 215 -6.46 4.92 -17.60
C PHE A 215 -6.01 6.34 -17.95
N GLU A 216 -6.26 7.31 -17.07
CA GLU A 216 -5.70 8.67 -17.21
C GLU A 216 -4.18 8.65 -17.05
N PHE A 217 -3.70 7.98 -16.00
CA PHE A 217 -2.26 7.84 -15.75
C PHE A 217 -1.55 7.19 -16.95
N LEU A 218 -2.04 6.05 -17.43
CA LEU A 218 -1.43 5.36 -18.56
C LEU A 218 -1.41 6.20 -19.82
N ARG A 219 -2.35 7.09 -20.06
CA ARG A 219 -2.31 8.03 -21.20
C ARG A 219 -1.26 9.13 -21.05
N GLY A 220 -0.98 9.54 -19.80
CA GLY A 220 -0.12 10.68 -19.48
C GLY A 220 1.35 10.37 -19.29
N VAL A 221 1.76 9.09 -19.20
CA VAL A 221 3.14 8.69 -18.90
C VAL A 221 3.73 7.77 -19.97
N GLU A 222 5.05 7.81 -20.09
CA GLU A 222 5.84 6.90 -20.93
C GLU A 222 6.84 6.15 -20.06
N GLY A 223 7.22 4.95 -20.49
CA GLY A 223 8.19 4.14 -19.78
C GLY A 223 8.57 2.86 -20.52
N ASP A 224 9.61 2.22 -20.04
CA ASP A 224 10.17 1.01 -20.65
C ASP A 224 9.54 -0.26 -20.09
N ILE A 225 9.22 -0.25 -18.80
CA ILE A 225 8.62 -1.37 -18.08
C ILE A 225 7.33 -0.88 -17.42
N LEU A 226 6.22 -1.55 -17.68
CA LEU A 226 4.95 -1.33 -17.02
C LEU A 226 4.65 -2.48 -16.08
N TYR A 227 4.51 -2.19 -14.79
CA TYR A 227 4.05 -3.13 -13.78
C TYR A 227 2.55 -2.94 -13.52
N LEU A 228 1.82 -4.04 -13.60
CA LEU A 228 0.37 -4.13 -13.44
C LEU A 228 0.03 -5.08 -12.28
N ASP A 229 -0.60 -4.56 -11.24
CA ASP A 229 -1.13 -5.32 -10.09
C ASP A 229 -2.54 -4.81 -9.75
N PRO A 230 -3.49 -4.94 -10.69
CA PRO A 230 -4.84 -4.43 -10.48
C PRO A 230 -5.54 -5.18 -9.34
N PRO A 231 -6.54 -4.58 -8.67
CA PRO A 231 -7.37 -5.26 -7.69
C PRO A 231 -7.97 -6.55 -8.27
N TYR A 232 -7.91 -7.65 -7.48
CA TYR A 232 -8.39 -8.95 -7.95
C TYR A 232 -9.90 -9.05 -7.80
N ALA A 233 -10.57 -9.53 -8.85
CA ALA A 233 -11.97 -9.86 -8.78
C ALA A 233 -12.23 -10.97 -7.74
N GLY A 234 -13.43 -11.00 -7.18
CA GLY A 234 -13.83 -12.02 -6.19
C GLY A 234 -13.10 -11.92 -4.84
N THR A 235 -12.26 -10.93 -4.60
CA THR A 235 -11.69 -10.65 -3.28
C THR A 235 -12.55 -9.61 -2.55
N SER A 236 -12.47 -9.58 -1.19
CA SER A 236 -13.06 -8.48 -0.42
C SER A 236 -12.47 -7.17 -0.93
N ALA A 237 -13.33 -6.25 -1.34
CA ALA A 237 -12.89 -4.98 -1.89
C ALA A 237 -11.97 -4.27 -0.89
N TYR A 238 -10.76 -3.95 -1.31
CA TYR A 238 -9.77 -3.23 -0.48
C TYR A 238 -10.36 -1.91 0.03
N GLU A 239 -11.17 -1.27 -0.79
CA GLU A 239 -11.87 -0.03 -0.49
C GLU A 239 -12.79 -0.19 0.72
N THR A 240 -13.51 -1.30 0.83
CA THR A 240 -14.38 -1.58 1.99
C THR A 240 -13.55 -1.89 3.23
N SER A 241 -12.50 -2.71 3.08
CA SER A 241 -11.64 -3.11 4.21
C SER A 241 -10.83 -1.96 4.80
N LEU A 242 -10.51 -0.95 4.01
CA LEU A 242 -9.69 0.21 4.40
C LEU A 242 -10.50 1.51 4.50
N LYS A 243 -11.84 1.45 4.37
CA LYS A 243 -12.74 2.62 4.44
C LYS A 243 -12.46 3.51 5.65
N ALA A 244 -12.27 2.91 6.83
CA ALA A 244 -11.99 3.67 8.05
C ALA A 244 -10.66 4.44 7.95
N LEU A 245 -9.60 3.81 7.43
CA LEU A 245 -8.30 4.46 7.21
C LEU A 245 -8.42 5.61 6.20
N ASP A 246 -9.11 5.38 5.08
CA ASP A 246 -9.28 6.40 4.05
C ASP A 246 -10.07 7.59 4.58
N SER A 247 -11.16 7.35 5.31
CA SER A 247 -11.96 8.40 5.92
C SER A 247 -11.17 9.22 6.96
N ILE A 248 -10.34 8.57 7.77
CA ILE A 248 -9.48 9.24 8.76
C ILE A 248 -8.42 10.09 8.03
N LEU A 249 -7.83 9.55 6.98
CA LEU A 249 -6.80 10.24 6.19
C LEU A 249 -7.36 11.47 5.46
N GLU A 250 -8.57 11.35 4.90
CA GLU A 250 -9.28 12.46 4.24
C GLU A 250 -9.83 13.48 5.27
N GLY A 251 -10.15 13.03 6.49
CA GLY A 251 -10.81 13.85 7.52
C GLY A 251 -12.32 14.01 7.30
N LEU A 252 -12.91 13.13 6.51
CA LEU A 252 -14.36 13.06 6.24
C LEU A 252 -14.77 11.61 5.96
N ARG A 253 -16.07 11.32 6.09
CA ARG A 253 -16.57 9.99 5.74
C ARG A 253 -16.52 9.77 4.24
N VAL A 254 -15.70 8.81 3.82
CA VAL A 254 -15.55 8.40 2.42
C VAL A 254 -16.48 7.20 2.16
N GLU A 255 -17.30 7.27 1.12
CA GLU A 255 -17.98 6.09 0.61
C GLU A 255 -17.08 5.36 -0.38
N PRO A 256 -16.79 4.06 -0.15
CA PRO A 256 -15.90 3.32 -1.01
C PRO A 256 -16.53 3.18 -2.41
N LYS A 257 -15.82 3.64 -3.42
CA LYS A 257 -16.15 3.38 -4.82
C LYS A 257 -15.40 2.12 -5.26
N PRO A 258 -16.07 0.96 -5.39
CA PRO A 258 -15.39 -0.24 -5.82
C PRO A 258 -14.76 -0.05 -7.19
N SER A 259 -13.52 -0.52 -7.31
CA SER A 259 -12.77 -0.51 -8.57
C SER A 259 -13.52 -1.26 -9.67
N VAL A 260 -13.36 -0.83 -10.91
CA VAL A 260 -13.87 -1.56 -12.09
C VAL A 260 -13.27 -2.98 -12.18
N PHE A 261 -12.11 -3.20 -11.60
CA PHE A 261 -11.45 -4.51 -11.53
C PHE A 261 -12.05 -5.43 -10.46
N SER A 262 -12.70 -4.88 -9.43
CA SER A 262 -13.36 -5.64 -8.36
C SER A 262 -14.81 -6.01 -8.69
N ARG A 263 -15.40 -5.38 -9.72
CA ARG A 263 -16.80 -5.57 -10.15
C ARG A 263 -16.86 -6.16 -11.56
N GLY A 264 -17.94 -6.91 -11.83
CA GLY A 264 -18.23 -7.42 -13.18
C GLY A 264 -17.31 -8.56 -13.61
N LYS A 265 -17.18 -8.73 -14.92
CA LYS A 265 -16.30 -9.76 -15.50
C LYS A 265 -14.86 -9.26 -15.45
N ALA A 266 -14.03 -9.89 -14.64
CA ALA A 266 -12.60 -9.58 -14.50
C ALA A 266 -11.89 -9.46 -15.86
N THR A 267 -12.23 -10.33 -16.81
CA THR A 267 -11.64 -10.38 -18.14
C THR A 267 -11.87 -9.11 -18.95
N GLU A 268 -13.07 -8.53 -18.91
CA GLU A 268 -13.37 -7.28 -19.66
C GLU A 268 -12.55 -6.08 -19.16
N SER A 269 -12.42 -5.96 -17.83
CA SER A 269 -11.61 -4.90 -17.21
C SER A 269 -10.13 -5.07 -17.49
N LEU A 270 -9.64 -6.31 -17.51
CA LEU A 270 -8.26 -6.64 -17.86
C LEU A 270 -7.97 -6.37 -19.34
N GLU A 271 -8.88 -6.72 -20.26
CA GLU A 271 -8.71 -6.42 -21.69
C GLU A 271 -8.58 -4.90 -21.95
N ARG A 272 -9.44 -4.11 -21.32
CA ARG A 272 -9.33 -2.64 -21.42
C ARG A 272 -7.99 -2.12 -20.85
N LEU A 273 -7.51 -2.73 -19.75
CA LEU A 273 -6.22 -2.36 -19.18
C LEU A 273 -5.07 -2.71 -20.13
N PHE A 274 -5.09 -3.90 -20.73
CA PHE A 274 -4.07 -4.33 -21.70
C PHE A 274 -4.09 -3.50 -22.97
N GLU A 275 -5.27 -3.13 -23.48
CA GLU A 275 -5.40 -2.21 -24.60
C GLU A 275 -4.76 -0.84 -24.29
N ALA A 276 -5.02 -0.26 -23.14
CA ALA A 276 -4.41 1.00 -22.70
C ALA A 276 -2.89 0.89 -22.47
N SER A 277 -2.37 -0.32 -22.30
CA SER A 277 -0.97 -0.59 -21.98
C SER A 277 -0.08 -0.82 -23.22
N GLN A 278 -0.63 -0.95 -24.44
CA GLN A 278 0.09 -1.40 -25.65
C GLN A 278 1.34 -0.59 -26.01
N ARG A 279 1.42 0.67 -25.61
CA ARG A 279 2.57 1.53 -25.89
C ARG A 279 3.82 1.21 -25.07
N PHE A 280 3.69 0.45 -23.96
CA PHE A 280 4.81 0.07 -23.12
C PHE A 280 5.46 -1.21 -23.66
N PRO A 281 6.79 -1.23 -23.89
CA PRO A 281 7.44 -2.35 -24.56
C PRO A 281 7.59 -3.61 -23.71
N VAL A 282 7.58 -3.48 -22.36
CA VAL A 282 7.66 -4.61 -21.44
C VAL A 282 6.56 -4.49 -20.40
N TRP A 283 5.76 -5.56 -20.26
CA TRP A 283 4.76 -5.67 -19.19
C TRP A 283 5.14 -6.71 -18.17
N VAL A 284 4.83 -6.42 -16.93
CA VAL A 284 4.88 -7.37 -15.82
C VAL A 284 3.54 -7.35 -15.12
N LEU A 285 2.80 -8.42 -15.21
CA LEU A 285 1.49 -8.56 -14.60
C LEU A 285 1.59 -9.50 -13.41
N SER A 286 1.16 -9.03 -12.24
CA SER A 286 0.83 -9.85 -11.07
C SER A 286 -0.68 -10.00 -10.94
N TYR A 287 -1.18 -11.22 -10.72
CA TYR A 287 -2.61 -11.46 -10.54
C TYR A 287 -2.89 -12.70 -9.67
N GLY A 288 -3.93 -12.64 -8.84
CA GLY A 288 -4.35 -13.79 -8.03
C GLY A 288 -5.13 -14.84 -8.85
N ASN A 289 -4.94 -16.13 -8.58
CA ASN A 289 -5.57 -17.22 -9.31
C ASN A 289 -7.03 -17.53 -8.94
N ARG A 290 -7.70 -16.64 -8.18
CA ARG A 290 -9.03 -16.93 -7.62
C ARG A 290 -10.13 -17.01 -8.70
N GLU A 291 -10.18 -16.00 -9.56
CA GLU A 291 -11.21 -15.85 -10.61
C GLU A 291 -10.69 -16.15 -12.01
N VAL A 292 -9.39 -15.95 -12.23
CA VAL A 292 -8.75 -16.14 -13.53
C VAL A 292 -7.59 -17.11 -13.39
N GLN A 293 -7.61 -18.19 -14.19
CA GLN A 293 -6.52 -19.16 -14.23
C GLN A 293 -5.39 -18.67 -15.14
N LEU A 294 -4.17 -19.22 -14.95
CA LEU A 294 -2.97 -18.79 -15.65
C LEU A 294 -3.13 -18.84 -17.18
N GLU A 295 -3.66 -19.93 -17.69
CA GLU A 295 -3.84 -20.16 -19.14
C GLU A 295 -4.82 -19.15 -19.76
N THR A 296 -5.86 -18.78 -19.02
CA THR A 296 -6.82 -17.76 -19.45
C THR A 296 -6.17 -16.39 -19.46
N LEU A 297 -5.38 -16.07 -18.42
CA LEU A 297 -4.69 -14.79 -18.31
C LEU A 297 -3.62 -14.65 -19.40
N VAL A 298 -2.87 -15.70 -19.70
CA VAL A 298 -1.91 -15.75 -20.81
C VAL A 298 -2.61 -15.45 -22.14
N ARG A 299 -3.71 -16.16 -22.45
CA ARG A 299 -4.47 -15.92 -23.70
C ARG A 299 -5.01 -14.49 -23.81
N LEU A 300 -5.40 -13.88 -22.68
CA LEU A 300 -5.84 -12.49 -22.67
C LEU A 300 -4.71 -11.52 -23.00
N VAL A 301 -3.53 -11.71 -22.41
CA VAL A 301 -2.35 -10.88 -22.64
C VAL A 301 -1.86 -11.04 -24.09
N GLU A 302 -1.85 -12.26 -24.61
CA GLU A 302 -1.37 -12.60 -25.97
C GLU A 302 -2.19 -11.95 -27.10
N LYS A 303 -3.42 -11.52 -26.82
CA LYS A 303 -4.19 -10.69 -27.76
C LYS A 303 -3.51 -9.34 -28.08
N PHE A 304 -2.67 -8.85 -27.18
CA PHE A 304 -2.07 -7.52 -27.23
C PHE A 304 -0.54 -7.55 -27.31
N MET A 305 0.10 -8.52 -26.62
CA MET A 305 1.56 -8.60 -26.55
C MET A 305 2.04 -10.04 -26.32
N PRO A 306 3.11 -10.48 -26.99
CA PRO A 306 3.67 -11.82 -26.81
C PRO A 306 4.11 -12.07 -25.37
N VAL A 307 3.66 -13.19 -24.78
CA VAL A 307 4.07 -13.62 -23.45
C VAL A 307 5.40 -14.38 -23.54
N VAL A 308 6.37 -13.97 -22.72
CA VAL A 308 7.71 -14.59 -22.65
C VAL A 308 7.95 -15.36 -21.36
N VAL A 309 7.19 -15.05 -20.32
CA VAL A 309 7.23 -15.77 -19.02
C VAL A 309 5.80 -15.86 -18.49
N ALA A 310 5.41 -17.05 -18.03
CA ALA A 310 4.17 -17.31 -17.31
C ALA A 310 4.47 -18.26 -16.16
N GLU A 311 4.43 -17.76 -14.93
CA GLU A 311 4.81 -18.50 -13.73
C GLU A 311 3.72 -18.36 -12.65
N SER A 312 3.60 -19.38 -11.80
CA SER A 312 2.64 -19.42 -10.68
C SER A 312 3.38 -19.70 -9.39
N TYR A 313 3.20 -18.83 -8.39
CA TYR A 313 3.88 -18.93 -7.10
C TYR A 313 2.89 -19.20 -5.97
N ARG A 314 3.26 -20.03 -5.00
CA ARG A 314 2.52 -20.13 -3.74
C ARG A 314 2.55 -18.78 -3.03
N TYR A 315 1.38 -18.20 -2.78
CA TYR A 315 1.30 -16.92 -2.13
C TYR A 315 0.08 -16.84 -1.21
N THR A 316 0.33 -16.44 0.04
CA THR A 316 -0.74 -16.26 1.02
C THR A 316 -0.81 -14.79 1.41
N HIS A 317 -1.88 -14.12 0.97
CA HIS A 317 -2.12 -12.71 1.26
C HIS A 317 -2.45 -12.45 2.75
N LEU A 318 -3.10 -13.41 3.43
CA LEU A 318 -3.54 -13.31 4.81
C LEU A 318 -3.23 -14.60 5.57
N THR A 319 -2.09 -14.65 6.23
CA THR A 319 -1.66 -15.86 6.96
C THR A 319 -2.51 -16.17 8.20
N GLY A 320 -3.16 -15.18 8.80
CA GLY A 320 -3.91 -15.32 10.05
C GLY A 320 -5.41 -15.63 9.90
N LEU A 321 -6.00 -15.38 8.73
CA LEU A 321 -7.46 -15.48 8.50
C LEU A 321 -7.85 -16.54 7.48
N SER A 322 -6.89 -17.15 6.79
CA SER A 322 -7.16 -18.18 5.78
C SER A 322 -7.06 -19.57 6.37
N SER A 323 -7.99 -20.47 6.04
CA SER A 323 -7.87 -21.91 6.35
C SER A 323 -6.61 -22.51 5.71
N ALA A 324 -6.12 -23.62 6.25
CA ALA A 324 -4.96 -24.34 5.66
C ALA A 324 -5.20 -24.68 4.18
N GLU A 325 -6.40 -25.15 3.84
CA GLU A 325 -6.81 -25.50 2.49
C GLU A 325 -6.80 -24.29 1.54
N HIS A 326 -7.30 -23.13 1.95
CA HIS A 326 -7.21 -21.90 1.16
C HIS A 326 -5.76 -21.44 0.94
N ARG A 327 -4.89 -21.63 1.95
CA ARG A 327 -3.45 -21.30 1.82
C ARG A 327 -2.73 -22.17 0.79
N GLU A 328 -3.12 -23.42 0.67
CA GLU A 328 -2.53 -24.35 -0.32
C GLU A 328 -2.95 -24.05 -1.75
N ARG A 329 -4.17 -23.56 -1.95
CA ARG A 329 -4.74 -23.27 -3.27
C ARG A 329 -4.39 -21.88 -3.80
N ASN A 330 -4.08 -20.93 -2.93
CA ASN A 330 -3.78 -19.56 -3.35
C ASN A 330 -2.44 -19.46 -4.09
N ARG A 331 -2.51 -18.94 -5.30
CA ARG A 331 -1.36 -18.67 -6.16
C ARG A 331 -1.32 -17.20 -6.57
N GLU A 332 -0.12 -16.71 -6.73
CA GLU A 332 0.14 -15.49 -7.45
C GLU A 332 0.67 -15.84 -8.83
N LEU A 333 0.01 -15.33 -9.85
CA LEU A 333 0.36 -15.50 -11.25
C LEU A 333 1.26 -14.35 -11.66
N LEU A 334 2.38 -14.64 -12.28
CA LEU A 334 3.32 -13.67 -12.81
C LEU A 334 3.47 -13.88 -14.31
N ILE A 335 3.13 -12.87 -15.09
CA ILE A 335 3.29 -12.87 -16.53
C ILE A 335 4.24 -11.74 -16.92
N VAL A 336 5.22 -12.06 -17.76
CA VAL A 336 6.05 -11.07 -18.45
C VAL A 336 5.76 -11.15 -19.94
N ALA A 337 5.38 -10.03 -20.53
CA ALA A 337 5.15 -9.89 -21.97
C ALA A 337 6.08 -8.82 -22.54
N LYS A 338 6.60 -9.07 -23.75
CA LYS A 338 7.55 -8.16 -24.44
C LYS A 338 7.14 -7.96 -25.87
N GLY A 339 6.95 -6.69 -26.25
CA GLY A 339 6.77 -6.28 -27.64
C GLY A 339 8.10 -6.29 -28.40
N LYS A 340 8.00 -6.26 -29.73
CA LYS A 340 9.19 -6.00 -30.56
C LYS A 340 9.68 -4.58 -30.24
N LYS A 341 10.99 -4.41 -29.99
CA LYS A 341 11.58 -3.06 -29.93
C LYS A 341 11.21 -2.32 -31.22
N ARG A 342 10.51 -1.21 -31.10
CA ARG A 342 10.29 -0.28 -32.22
C ARG A 342 11.58 0.42 -32.54
#